data_9f4a3c31d1ed24077c596ed2b1198a6e
#
_entry.id   9f4a3c31d1ed24077c596ed2b1198a6e
#
_cell.length_a   1.000
_cell.length_b   1.000
_cell.length_c   1.000
_cell.angle_alpha   90.00
_cell.angle_beta   90.00
_cell.angle_gamma   90.00
#
_symmetry.space_group_name_H-M   'P 1'
#
loop_
_entity.id
_entity.type
_entity.pdbx_description
1 polymer ?
#
loop_
_entity_poly.entity_id
_entity_poly.type
_entity_poly.pdbx_seq_one_letter_code
_entity_poly.pdbx_strand_id
1 'polypeptide(L)'
;VNAVAISSTGIVERARQMHKMLPTATAALGRLLSAASMMGNMQKTEDGSITLQIKGGGPLGTLLAVSDAEGNVRGYVDHPQISLLEKYRGKLDVGAAVGADGMLTVIRDLRMKEPYVGSVALVSGEIAEDITQYFVQSEQIPTACALGVLIDTDQSVRAAGGYLIQLMPGATDDMI
;
A
#
# COMPACT_ATOMS: atom_id res chain seq x y z
N VAL A 1 -1.35 -21.95 2.43
CA VAL A 1 -1.39 -20.67 1.72
C VAL A 1 -2.46 -19.77 2.34
N ASN A 2 -2.10 -18.56 2.66
CA ASN A 2 -3.03 -17.54 3.10
C ASN A 2 -3.15 -16.48 2.00
N ALA A 3 -4.39 -16.14 1.62
CA ALA A 3 -4.63 -15.21 0.53
C ALA A 3 -5.75 -14.23 0.91
N VAL A 4 -5.58 -12.98 0.53
CA VAL A 4 -6.59 -11.93 0.68
C VAL A 4 -6.62 -11.09 -0.59
N ALA A 5 -7.80 -10.66 -0.98
CA ALA A 5 -8.00 -9.75 -2.11
C ALA A 5 -8.96 -8.64 -1.71
N ILE A 6 -8.82 -7.50 -2.35
CA ILE A 6 -9.67 -6.34 -2.09
C ILE A 6 -10.13 -5.70 -3.39
N SER A 7 -11.37 -5.23 -3.39
CA SER A 7 -11.86 -4.24 -4.35
C SER A 7 -12.01 -2.92 -3.59
N SER A 8 -11.21 -1.94 -3.94
CA SER A 8 -11.08 -0.69 -3.18
C SER A 8 -11.47 0.56 -3.96
N THR A 9 -12.22 0.40 -5.06
CA THR A 9 -12.60 1.50 -5.95
C THR A 9 -13.24 2.67 -5.18
N GLY A 10 -14.24 2.37 -4.35
CA GLY A 10 -14.94 3.39 -3.56
C GLY A 10 -14.06 4.07 -2.52
N ILE A 11 -13.19 3.30 -1.87
CA ILE A 11 -12.25 3.81 -0.87
C ILE A 11 -11.30 4.82 -1.51
N VAL A 12 -10.70 4.45 -2.64
CA VAL A 12 -9.71 5.28 -3.33
C VAL A 12 -10.36 6.52 -3.93
N GLU A 13 -11.56 6.38 -4.52
CA GLU A 13 -12.29 7.53 -5.06
C GLU A 13 -12.64 8.53 -3.96
N ARG A 14 -13.09 8.05 -2.80
CA ARG A 14 -13.38 8.92 -1.67
C ARG A 14 -12.15 9.66 -1.18
N ALA A 15 -11.00 8.97 -1.09
CA ALA A 15 -9.74 9.60 -0.70
C ALA A 15 -9.32 10.67 -1.72
N ARG A 16 -9.48 10.39 -3.02
CA ARG A 16 -9.18 11.34 -4.08
C ARG A 16 -9.98 12.63 -3.90
N GLN A 17 -11.27 12.51 -3.66
CA GLN A 17 -12.15 13.67 -3.48
C GLN A 17 -11.81 14.45 -2.22
N MET A 18 -11.61 13.76 -1.10
CA MET A 18 -11.32 14.41 0.19
C MET A 18 -10.00 15.19 0.17
N HIS A 19 -8.96 14.63 -0.45
CA HIS A 19 -7.63 15.25 -0.49
C HIS A 19 -7.38 16.03 -1.78
N LYS A 20 -8.33 16.07 -2.70
CA LYS A 20 -8.23 16.75 -4.00
C LYS A 20 -6.98 16.28 -4.76
N MET A 21 -6.81 14.94 -4.84
CA MET A 21 -5.64 14.34 -5.44
C MET A 21 -5.71 14.33 -6.97
N LEU A 22 -4.60 14.64 -7.61
CA LEU A 22 -4.41 14.45 -9.04
C LEU A 22 -4.04 12.97 -9.33
N PRO A 23 -4.06 12.54 -10.60
CA PRO A 23 -3.98 11.11 -10.94
C PRO A 23 -2.80 10.35 -10.35
N THR A 24 -1.59 10.90 -10.39
CA THR A 24 -0.40 10.18 -9.89
C THR A 24 -0.47 9.97 -8.38
N ALA A 25 -0.87 10.99 -7.63
CA ALA A 25 -1.06 10.87 -6.17
C ALA A 25 -2.19 9.88 -5.85
N THR A 26 -3.27 9.91 -6.61
CA THR A 26 -4.40 8.98 -6.44
C THR A 26 -3.94 7.54 -6.63
N ALA A 27 -3.17 7.25 -7.67
CA ALA A 27 -2.64 5.92 -7.92
C ALA A 27 -1.72 5.46 -6.78
N ALA A 28 -0.81 6.31 -6.34
CA ALA A 28 0.13 5.98 -5.27
C ALA A 28 -0.56 5.73 -3.93
N LEU A 29 -1.36 6.69 -3.47
CA LEU A 29 -2.06 6.53 -2.19
C LEU A 29 -3.09 5.42 -2.25
N GLY A 30 -3.76 5.25 -3.39
CA GLY A 30 -4.73 4.17 -3.57
C GLY A 30 -4.12 2.79 -3.43
N ARG A 31 -2.92 2.58 -3.99
CA ARG A 31 -2.17 1.33 -3.79
C ARG A 31 -1.84 1.13 -2.31
N LEU A 32 -1.38 2.16 -1.63
CA LEU A 32 -1.02 2.07 -0.21
C LEU A 32 -2.25 1.80 0.67
N LEU A 33 -3.37 2.48 0.41
CA LEU A 33 -4.62 2.24 1.12
C LEU A 33 -5.10 0.80 0.95
N SER A 34 -5.03 0.27 -0.26
CA SER A 34 -5.41 -1.11 -0.55
C SER A 34 -4.54 -2.11 0.21
N ALA A 35 -3.23 -1.89 0.22
CA ALA A 35 -2.28 -2.72 0.98
C ALA A 35 -2.58 -2.65 2.48
N ALA A 36 -2.79 -1.45 3.02
CA ALA A 36 -3.08 -1.26 4.44
C ALA A 36 -4.37 -1.97 4.85
N SER A 37 -5.42 -1.87 4.03
CA SER A 37 -6.69 -2.53 4.31
C SER A 37 -6.54 -4.05 4.38
N MET A 38 -5.84 -4.64 3.42
CA MET A 38 -5.58 -6.08 3.41
C MET A 38 -4.74 -6.51 4.61
N MET A 39 -3.66 -5.79 4.91
CA MET A 39 -2.78 -6.10 6.02
C MET A 39 -3.47 -5.92 7.37
N GLY A 40 -4.32 -4.91 7.50
CA GLY A 40 -5.14 -4.71 8.70
C GLY A 40 -6.12 -5.85 8.93
N ASN A 41 -6.80 -6.27 7.87
CA ASN A 41 -7.76 -7.38 7.92
C ASN A 41 -7.10 -8.71 8.25
N MET A 42 -5.83 -8.89 7.89
CA MET A 42 -5.06 -10.10 8.19
C MET A 42 -4.58 -10.17 9.64
N GLN A 43 -4.70 -9.12 10.42
CA GLN A 43 -4.28 -9.12 11.82
C GLN A 43 -5.18 -10.02 12.67
N LYS A 44 -4.58 -10.72 13.62
CA LYS A 44 -5.28 -11.65 14.50
C LYS A 44 -5.91 -10.97 15.70
N THR A 45 -5.61 -9.70 15.95
CA THR A 45 -6.06 -8.95 17.12
C THR A 45 -7.21 -8.01 16.71
N GLU A 46 -8.38 -8.15 17.32
CA GLU A 46 -9.58 -7.40 16.95
C GLU A 46 -9.46 -5.89 17.12
N ASP A 47 -8.69 -5.44 18.12
CA ASP A 47 -8.51 -4.02 18.43
C ASP A 47 -7.23 -3.44 17.85
N GLY A 48 -6.51 -4.22 17.06
CA GLY A 48 -5.24 -3.79 16.51
C GLY A 48 -5.37 -2.80 15.37
N SER A 49 -4.30 -2.07 15.10
CA SER A 49 -4.17 -1.21 13.93
C SER A 49 -2.83 -1.42 13.26
N ILE A 50 -2.76 -1.06 11.98
CA ILE A 50 -1.52 -1.07 11.22
C ILE A 50 -1.35 0.27 10.53
N THR A 51 -0.11 0.79 10.57
CA THR A 51 0.26 2.01 9.87
C THR A 51 1.35 1.68 8.87
N LEU A 52 1.15 2.09 7.63
CA LEU A 52 2.14 2.02 6.56
C LEU A 52 2.61 3.44 6.25
N GLN A 53 3.91 3.66 6.33
CA GLN A 53 4.50 4.95 6.01
C GLN A 53 5.59 4.77 4.96
N ILE A 54 5.52 5.55 3.89
CA ILE A 54 6.54 5.53 2.84
C ILE A 54 7.16 6.92 2.73
N LYS A 55 8.49 6.95 2.84
CA LYS A 55 9.32 8.13 2.57
C LYS A 55 10.36 7.73 1.55
N GLY A 56 10.12 8.05 0.29
CA GLY A 56 10.97 7.62 -0.81
C GLY A 56 11.80 8.73 -1.43
N GLY A 57 11.63 9.97 -0.97
CA GLY A 57 12.37 11.10 -1.51
C GLY A 57 11.84 11.63 -2.84
N GLY A 58 10.70 11.16 -3.28
CA GLY A 58 10.05 11.64 -4.50
C GLY A 58 9.17 12.87 -4.27
N PRO A 59 8.59 13.43 -5.35
CA PRO A 59 7.79 14.67 -5.25
C PRO A 59 6.51 14.55 -4.45
N LEU A 60 5.96 13.34 -4.25
CA LEU A 60 4.77 13.16 -3.39
C LEU A 60 5.05 13.44 -1.91
N GLY A 61 6.31 13.34 -1.48
CA GLY A 61 6.66 13.42 -0.07
C GLY A 61 6.27 12.16 0.68
N THR A 62 5.81 12.30 1.90
CA THR A 62 5.40 11.16 2.73
C THR A 62 4.01 10.68 2.33
N LEU A 63 3.87 9.34 2.21
CA LEU A 63 2.57 8.69 2.10
C LEU A 63 2.31 7.94 3.41
N LEU A 64 1.09 8.05 3.92
CA LEU A 64 0.67 7.38 5.14
C LEU A 64 -0.69 6.74 4.95
N ALA A 65 -0.83 5.50 5.42
CA ALA A 65 -2.10 4.81 5.46
C ALA A 65 -2.24 4.06 6.78
N VAL A 66 -3.41 4.12 7.39
CA VAL A 66 -3.71 3.44 8.65
C VAL A 66 -4.95 2.59 8.45
N SER A 67 -4.91 1.35 8.92
CA SER A 67 -6.06 0.44 8.90
C SER A 67 -6.33 -0.12 10.29
N ASP A 68 -7.60 -0.29 10.60
CA ASP A 68 -7.99 -1.11 11.75
C ASP A 68 -8.01 -2.60 11.37
N ALA A 69 -8.41 -3.46 12.31
CA ALA A 69 -8.45 -4.91 12.10
C ALA A 69 -9.60 -5.36 11.19
N GLU A 70 -10.54 -4.49 10.88
CA GLU A 70 -11.64 -4.76 9.95
C GLU A 70 -11.33 -4.33 8.52
N GLY A 71 -10.17 -3.69 8.31
CA GLY A 71 -9.75 -3.19 7.00
C GLY A 71 -10.26 -1.80 6.68
N ASN A 72 -10.81 -1.09 7.65
CA ASN A 72 -11.22 0.30 7.46
C ASN A 72 -9.98 1.19 7.44
N VAL A 73 -9.80 1.98 6.38
CA VAL A 73 -8.57 2.70 6.13
C VAL A 73 -8.78 4.20 6.03
N ARG A 74 -7.72 4.93 6.35
CA ARG A 74 -7.56 6.35 6.07
C ARG A 74 -6.08 6.62 5.78
N GLY A 75 -5.81 7.69 5.08
CA GLY A 75 -4.44 8.04 4.77
C GLY A 75 -4.33 9.40 4.13
N TYR A 76 -3.11 9.82 3.88
CA TYR A 76 -2.82 11.06 3.18
C TYR A 76 -1.48 10.98 2.46
N VAL A 77 -1.25 11.97 1.63
CA VAL A 77 0.03 12.20 0.96
C VAL A 77 0.38 13.68 1.12
N ASP A 78 1.66 14.00 1.32
CA ASP A 78 2.10 15.37 1.55
C ASP A 78 1.71 16.32 0.40
N HIS A 79 1.93 15.87 -0.85
CA HIS A 79 1.71 16.70 -2.04
C HIS A 79 0.71 16.05 -2.99
N PRO A 80 -0.60 16.16 -2.71
CA PRO A 80 -1.64 15.47 -3.50
C PRO A 80 -1.80 16.00 -4.92
N GLN A 81 -1.26 17.16 -5.24
CA GLN A 81 -1.48 17.86 -6.50
C GLN A 81 -0.21 18.01 -7.34
N ILE A 82 0.68 17.02 -7.29
CA ILE A 82 1.86 17.01 -8.15
C ILE A 82 1.46 16.84 -9.62
N SER A 83 2.33 17.32 -10.50
CA SER A 83 2.15 17.17 -11.95
C SER A 83 2.12 15.72 -12.37
N LEU A 84 1.46 15.43 -13.48
CA LEU A 84 1.38 14.11 -14.05
C LEU A 84 2.79 13.57 -14.39
N LEU A 85 3.08 12.37 -13.89
CA LEU A 85 4.30 11.64 -14.23
C LEU A 85 3.91 10.34 -14.94
N GLU A 86 4.44 10.12 -16.14
CA GLU A 86 4.16 8.93 -16.94
C GLU A 86 5.46 8.22 -17.33
N LYS A 87 5.48 6.89 -17.24
CA LYS A 87 6.55 6.04 -17.79
C LYS A 87 6.49 6.01 -19.31
N TYR A 88 5.28 5.90 -19.80
CA TYR A 88 4.92 5.97 -21.20
C TYR A 88 3.44 6.38 -21.27
N ARG A 89 2.99 6.76 -22.45
CA ARG A 89 1.63 7.29 -22.64
C ARG A 89 0.57 6.37 -22.03
N GLY A 90 -0.20 6.91 -21.10
CA GLY A 90 -1.27 6.19 -20.40
C GLY A 90 -0.82 5.36 -19.20
N LYS A 91 0.48 5.33 -18.87
CA LYS A 91 1.01 4.62 -17.71
C LYS A 91 1.63 5.59 -16.71
N LEU A 92 0.98 5.75 -15.55
CA LEU A 92 1.48 6.62 -14.49
C LEU A 92 2.78 6.08 -13.90
N ASP A 93 3.74 6.96 -13.65
CA ASP A 93 5.01 6.61 -13.03
C ASP A 93 4.94 6.80 -11.52
N VAL A 94 4.28 5.86 -10.84
CA VAL A 94 4.13 5.89 -9.39
C VAL A 94 5.49 5.79 -8.70
N GLY A 95 6.38 4.94 -9.21
CA GLY A 95 7.72 4.78 -8.63
C GLY A 95 8.51 6.08 -8.61
N ALA A 96 8.48 6.85 -9.70
CA ALA A 96 9.13 8.16 -9.74
C ALA A 96 8.49 9.17 -8.79
N ALA A 97 7.17 9.14 -8.67
CA ALA A 97 6.42 10.04 -7.80
C ALA A 97 6.69 9.77 -6.31
N VAL A 98 6.74 8.50 -5.92
CA VAL A 98 7.03 8.06 -4.55
C VAL A 98 8.52 8.21 -4.24
N GLY A 99 9.35 7.80 -5.16
CA GLY A 99 10.79 7.68 -4.98
C GLY A 99 11.19 6.32 -4.41
N ALA A 100 12.41 5.90 -4.68
CA ALA A 100 12.95 4.63 -4.19
C ALA A 100 14.15 4.81 -3.26
N ASP A 101 14.51 6.04 -2.92
CA ASP A 101 15.60 6.37 -2.02
C ASP A 101 15.07 6.66 -0.62
N GLY A 102 14.71 5.61 0.09
CA GLY A 102 14.11 5.75 1.40
C GLY A 102 13.56 4.45 1.94
N MET A 103 12.54 4.56 2.80
CA MET A 103 12.06 3.44 3.62
C MET A 103 10.56 3.29 3.56
N LEU A 104 10.11 2.03 3.63
CA LEU A 104 8.77 1.65 4.05
C LEU A 104 8.83 1.26 5.52
N THR A 105 8.02 1.90 6.34
CA THR A 105 7.90 1.60 7.77
C THR A 105 6.51 1.06 8.04
N VAL A 106 6.45 -0.06 8.77
CA VAL A 106 5.22 -0.71 9.18
C VAL A 106 5.14 -0.69 10.69
N ILE A 107 4.07 -0.12 11.21
CA ILE A 107 3.83 -0.03 12.65
C ILE A 107 2.56 -0.83 12.97
N ARG A 108 2.71 -1.87 13.79
CA ARG A 108 1.58 -2.69 14.24
C ARG A 108 1.32 -2.41 15.72
N ASP A 109 0.17 -1.82 16.00
CA ASP A 109 -0.29 -1.62 17.37
C ASP A 109 -1.29 -2.74 17.69
N LEU A 110 -0.84 -3.73 18.44
CA LEU A 110 -1.63 -4.89 18.83
C LEU A 110 -2.21 -4.75 20.24
N ARG A 111 -2.25 -3.52 20.77
CA ARG A 111 -2.70 -3.20 22.14
C ARG A 111 -1.85 -3.88 23.22
N MET A 112 -0.61 -4.21 22.88
CA MET A 112 0.42 -4.65 23.84
C MET A 112 1.18 -3.43 24.37
N LYS A 113 2.16 -3.65 25.26
CA LYS A 113 2.91 -2.56 25.89
C LYS A 113 3.60 -1.64 24.89
N GLU A 114 4.13 -2.20 23.79
CA GLU A 114 4.84 -1.44 22.77
C GLU A 114 4.38 -1.88 21.40
N PRO A 115 4.20 -0.95 20.44
CA PRO A 115 3.92 -1.32 19.06
C PRO A 115 5.13 -1.98 18.42
N TYR A 116 4.88 -2.92 17.51
CA TYR A 116 5.92 -3.47 16.65
C TYR A 116 6.20 -2.48 15.52
N VAL A 117 7.49 -2.23 15.29
CA VAL A 117 7.94 -1.37 14.19
C VAL A 117 8.95 -2.13 13.33
N GLY A 118 8.66 -2.24 12.03
CA GLY A 118 9.57 -2.80 11.04
C GLY A 118 9.80 -1.81 9.93
N SER A 119 11.05 -1.72 9.45
CA SER A 119 11.40 -0.83 8.33
C SER A 119 12.26 -1.57 7.33
N VAL A 120 12.00 -1.35 6.05
CA VAL A 120 12.82 -1.89 4.95
C VAL A 120 13.11 -0.80 3.94
N ALA A 121 14.25 -0.90 3.27
CA ALA A 121 14.58 -0.02 2.16
C ALA A 121 13.61 -0.28 1.01
N LEU A 122 13.19 0.80 0.35
CA LEU A 122 12.33 0.69 -0.82
C LEU A 122 13.06 0.00 -1.98
N VAL A 123 12.32 -0.80 -2.74
CA VAL A 123 12.81 -1.48 -3.95
C VAL A 123 12.59 -0.59 -5.16
N SER A 124 11.36 -0.14 -5.36
CA SER A 124 10.98 0.60 -6.58
C SER A 124 10.11 1.83 -6.33
N GLY A 125 9.46 1.93 -5.17
CA GLY A 125 8.45 2.95 -4.93
C GLY A 125 7.12 2.67 -5.62
N GLU A 126 7.00 1.54 -6.34
CA GLU A 126 5.73 1.13 -6.96
C GLU A 126 4.73 0.54 -5.94
N ILE A 127 5.18 0.38 -4.72
CA ILE A 127 4.45 -0.03 -3.52
C ILE A 127 4.26 -1.53 -3.40
N ALA A 128 3.73 -2.23 -4.42
CA ALA A 128 3.52 -3.68 -4.33
C ALA A 128 4.82 -4.44 -4.08
N GLU A 129 5.88 -4.12 -4.81
CA GLU A 129 7.20 -4.73 -4.62
C GLU A 129 7.76 -4.40 -3.24
N ASP A 130 7.54 -3.18 -2.77
CA ASP A 130 8.01 -2.72 -1.46
C ASP A 130 7.32 -3.46 -0.33
N ILE A 131 6.02 -3.72 -0.44
CA ILE A 131 5.26 -4.55 0.50
C ILE A 131 5.78 -5.99 0.50
N THR A 132 6.01 -6.56 -0.67
CA THR A 132 6.58 -7.91 -0.80
C THR A 132 7.93 -8.00 -0.08
N GLN A 133 8.80 -7.02 -0.30
CA GLN A 133 10.11 -6.96 0.32
C GLN A 133 10.02 -6.84 1.84
N TYR A 134 9.07 -6.06 2.34
CA TYR A 134 8.83 -5.95 3.77
C TYR A 134 8.53 -7.32 4.39
N PHE A 135 7.59 -8.07 3.81
CA PHE A 135 7.23 -9.38 4.36
C PHE A 135 8.39 -10.37 4.32
N VAL A 136 9.17 -10.36 3.23
CA VAL A 136 10.31 -11.27 3.10
C VAL A 136 11.41 -10.93 4.09
N GLN A 137 11.80 -9.66 4.19
CA GLN A 137 12.93 -9.24 5.02
C GLN A 137 12.59 -9.10 6.50
N SER A 138 11.43 -8.53 6.81
CA SER A 138 11.08 -8.19 8.19
C SER A 138 10.31 -9.31 8.90
N GLU A 139 9.43 -10.00 8.19
CA GLU A 139 8.61 -11.06 8.77
C GLU A 139 8.98 -12.48 8.31
N GLN A 140 9.92 -12.59 7.38
CA GLN A 140 10.38 -13.84 6.77
C GLN A 140 9.23 -14.69 6.21
N ILE A 141 8.25 -14.03 5.62
CA ILE A 141 7.09 -14.68 5.00
C ILE A 141 7.17 -14.48 3.48
N PRO A 142 7.35 -15.57 2.70
CA PRO A 142 7.28 -15.47 1.24
C PRO A 142 5.91 -14.95 0.81
N THR A 143 5.90 -13.86 0.04
CA THR A 143 4.69 -13.11 -0.27
C THR A 143 4.67 -12.72 -1.74
N ALA A 144 3.49 -12.83 -2.36
CA ALA A 144 3.18 -12.19 -3.64
C ALA A 144 2.15 -11.10 -3.40
N CYS A 145 2.38 -9.93 -3.97
CA CYS A 145 1.48 -8.77 -3.82
C CYS A 145 1.27 -8.12 -5.17
N ALA A 146 0.03 -7.82 -5.48
CA ALA A 146 -0.32 -6.98 -6.62
C ALA A 146 -1.29 -5.91 -6.17
N LEU A 147 -1.08 -4.69 -6.67
CA LEU A 147 -1.90 -3.53 -6.37
C LEU A 147 -2.13 -2.76 -7.67
N GLY A 148 -3.32 -2.21 -7.84
CA GLY A 148 -3.63 -1.44 -9.02
C GLY A 148 -4.68 -0.37 -8.76
N VAL A 149 -4.51 0.77 -9.43
CA VAL A 149 -5.49 1.84 -9.47
C VAL A 149 -5.59 2.30 -10.92
N LEU A 150 -6.77 2.19 -11.49
CA LEU A 150 -7.06 2.64 -12.85
C LEU A 150 -7.83 3.95 -12.78
N ILE A 151 -7.24 4.99 -13.38
CA ILE A 151 -7.81 6.34 -13.39
C ILE A 151 -8.51 6.59 -14.74
N ASP A 152 -9.72 7.10 -14.68
CA ASP A 152 -10.49 7.42 -15.87
C ASP A 152 -10.07 8.80 -16.47
N THR A 153 -10.55 9.09 -17.66
CA THR A 153 -10.23 10.34 -18.37
C THR A 153 -10.69 11.59 -17.64
N ASP A 154 -11.73 11.50 -16.81
CA ASP A 154 -12.21 12.59 -15.96
C ASP A 154 -11.46 12.66 -14.62
N GLN A 155 -10.38 11.89 -14.46
CA GLN A 155 -9.54 11.78 -13.27
C GLN A 155 -10.19 11.04 -12.09
N SER A 156 -11.40 10.51 -12.24
CA SER A 156 -12.01 9.66 -11.23
C SER A 156 -11.38 8.26 -11.24
N VAL A 157 -11.55 7.54 -10.12
CA VAL A 157 -11.08 6.17 -10.01
C VAL A 157 -12.07 5.22 -10.68
N ARG A 158 -11.63 4.60 -11.76
CA ARG A 158 -12.43 3.63 -12.49
C ARG A 158 -12.45 2.27 -11.79
N ALA A 159 -11.29 1.83 -11.30
CA ALA A 159 -11.13 0.59 -10.58
C ALA A 159 -9.90 0.66 -9.68
N ALA A 160 -9.97 0.02 -8.53
CA ALA A 160 -8.83 -0.13 -7.65
C ALA A 160 -8.95 -1.43 -6.87
N GLY A 161 -7.81 -2.04 -6.56
CA GLY A 161 -7.79 -3.26 -5.77
C GLY A 161 -6.41 -3.91 -5.74
N GLY A 162 -6.38 -5.11 -5.23
CA GLY A 162 -5.14 -5.87 -5.14
C GLY A 162 -5.32 -7.20 -4.45
N TYR A 163 -4.20 -7.91 -4.28
CA TYR A 163 -4.18 -9.15 -3.51
C TYR A 163 -2.84 -9.32 -2.80
N LEU A 164 -2.87 -10.12 -1.74
CA LEU A 164 -1.72 -10.63 -1.02
C LEU A 164 -1.86 -12.14 -0.89
N ILE A 165 -0.80 -12.86 -1.28
CA ILE A 165 -0.73 -14.32 -1.15
C ILE A 165 0.53 -14.63 -0.37
N GLN A 166 0.41 -15.41 0.71
CA GLN A 166 1.51 -15.74 1.59
C GLN A 166 1.62 -17.24 1.80
N LEU A 167 2.86 -17.74 1.82
CA LEU A 167 3.13 -19.13 2.20
C LEU A 167 3.14 -19.22 3.72
N MET A 168 2.32 -20.13 4.24
CA MET A 168 2.30 -20.39 5.69
C MET A 168 3.44 -21.35 6.07
N PRO A 169 3.89 -21.34 7.34
CA PRO A 169 4.87 -22.31 7.81
C PRO A 169 4.41 -23.75 7.53
N GLY A 170 5.32 -24.56 6.97
CA GLY A 170 5.02 -25.94 6.61
C GLY A 170 4.44 -26.12 5.21
N ALA A 171 4.34 -25.04 4.41
CA ALA A 171 3.93 -25.15 3.01
C ALA A 171 4.96 -25.98 2.22
N THR A 172 4.47 -26.84 1.32
CA THR A 172 5.30 -27.66 0.44
C THR A 172 5.31 -27.06 -0.96
N ASP A 173 6.25 -27.52 -1.79
CA ASP A 173 6.35 -27.08 -3.19
C ASP A 173 5.06 -27.34 -3.97
N ASP A 174 4.31 -28.36 -3.60
CA ASP A 174 3.03 -28.69 -4.22
C ASP A 174 1.93 -27.65 -3.96
N MET A 175 2.14 -26.75 -3.01
CA MET A 175 1.20 -25.69 -2.65
C MET A 175 1.51 -24.35 -3.31
N ILE A 176 2.61 -24.29 -4.06
CA ILE A 176 3.08 -23.13 -4.78
C ILE A 176 2.73 -23.26 -6.26
#